data_21acf9b6d4c6692675c7fe0048ec1b53
#
_entry.id   21acf9b6d4c6692675c7fe0048ec1b53
#
_cell.length_a   1.000
_cell.length_b   1.000
_cell.length_c   1.000
_cell.angle_alpha   90.00
_cell.angle_beta   90.00
_cell.angle_gamma   90.00
#
_symmetry.space_group_name_H-M   'P 1'
#
loop_
_entity.id
_entity.type
_entity.pdbx_description
1 polymer ?
#
loop_
_entity_poly.entity_id
_entity_poly.type
_entity_poly.pdbx_seq_one_letter_code
_entity_poly.pdbx_strand_id
1 'polypeptide(L)'
;MKFKRIYIEITNICNLKCSFCSNSKRNKKEMSIDEFELVMSKITMYTDYIYLHVKGEALSHHYLDDILSICKKYNKKVCITTNGVFLKDRLDILSKYDNIYQINISLHSENNKDNYLEDIFEVVDNLSLIHISEPTRLR
;
A
#
# COMPACT_ATOMS: atom_id res chain seq x y z
N MET A 1 20.31 0.06 16.64
CA MET A 1 18.88 -0.03 17.01
C MET A 1 18.05 -0.29 15.75
N LYS A 2 17.19 -1.29 15.80
CA LYS A 2 16.25 -1.55 14.70
C LYS A 2 14.82 -1.34 15.14
N PHE A 3 14.03 -0.76 14.26
CA PHE A 3 12.58 -0.69 14.44
C PHE A 3 11.95 -1.95 13.82
N LYS A 4 10.87 -2.42 14.40
CA LYS A 4 10.14 -3.55 13.83
C LYS A 4 9.54 -3.20 12.48
N ARG A 5 9.16 -1.96 12.28
CA ARG A 5 8.55 -1.47 11.05
C ARG A 5 8.69 0.05 10.98
N ILE A 6 8.76 0.55 9.76
CA ILE A 6 8.74 1.98 9.49
C ILE A 6 7.65 2.23 8.44
N TYR A 7 6.83 3.21 8.69
CA TYR A 7 5.77 3.62 7.77
C TYR A 7 6.28 4.77 6.90
N ILE A 8 6.07 4.64 5.60
CA ILE A 8 6.42 5.69 4.64
C ILE A 8 5.16 6.01 3.84
N GLU A 9 4.67 7.23 3.98
CA GLU A 9 3.52 7.69 3.22
C GLU A 9 4.00 8.08 1.82
N ILE A 10 3.78 7.20 0.85
CA ILE A 10 4.23 7.45 -0.53
C ILE A 10 3.25 8.33 -1.31
N THR A 11 2.02 8.45 -0.83
CA THR A 11 1.02 9.36 -1.38
C THR A 11 0.01 9.69 -0.29
N ASN A 12 -0.50 10.91 -0.30
CA ASN A 12 -1.62 11.29 0.56
C ASN A 12 -2.92 11.39 -0.24
N ILE A 13 -2.89 10.97 -1.51
CA ILE A 13 -4.05 11.00 -2.39
C ILE A 13 -4.84 9.71 -2.21
N CYS A 14 -6.14 9.84 -1.97
CA CYS A 14 -7.02 8.68 -1.86
C CYS A 14 -8.20 8.88 -2.79
N ASN A 15 -8.58 7.82 -3.50
CA ASN A 15 -9.70 7.83 -4.42
C ASN A 15 -11.06 7.77 -3.71
N LEU A 16 -11.07 7.57 -2.39
CA LEU A 16 -12.30 7.43 -1.60
C LEU A 16 -12.33 8.46 -0.48
N LYS A 17 -13.54 8.88 -0.14
CA LYS A 17 -13.81 9.69 1.04
C LYS A 17 -14.55 8.83 2.04
N CYS A 18 -13.82 8.19 2.92
CA CYS A 18 -14.41 7.33 3.93
C CYS A 18 -14.83 8.17 5.14
N SER A 19 -16.00 7.88 5.69
CA SER A 19 -16.54 8.64 6.81
C SER A 19 -15.67 8.58 8.07
N PHE A 20 -14.88 7.54 8.21
CA PHE A 20 -13.98 7.35 9.36
C PHE A 20 -12.57 7.85 9.09
N CYS A 21 -12.25 8.29 7.88
CA CYS A 21 -10.96 8.86 7.55
C CYS A 21 -11.00 10.37 7.76
N SER A 22 -10.06 10.90 8.54
CA SER A 22 -9.92 12.33 8.63
C SER A 22 -9.32 12.86 7.32
N ASN A 23 -9.95 13.83 6.70
CA ASN A 23 -9.40 14.48 5.53
C ASN A 23 -8.14 15.24 5.93
N SER A 24 -7.05 14.97 5.25
CA SER A 24 -5.84 15.75 5.44
C SER A 24 -6.02 17.13 4.81
N LYS A 25 -5.64 18.17 5.57
CA LYS A 25 -5.61 19.53 5.06
C LYS A 25 -4.35 19.82 4.24
N ARG A 26 -3.43 18.86 4.19
CA ARG A 26 -2.20 18.99 3.43
C ARG A 26 -2.49 19.00 1.93
N ASN A 27 -1.64 19.68 1.18
CA ASN A 27 -1.70 19.63 -0.28
C ASN A 27 -1.54 18.18 -0.76
N LYS A 28 -2.27 17.83 -1.81
CA LYS A 28 -2.16 16.51 -2.43
C LYS A 28 -0.77 16.34 -3.02
N LYS A 29 -0.11 15.24 -2.68
CA LYS A 29 1.24 14.97 -3.13
C LYS A 29 1.52 13.47 -3.21
N GLU A 30 2.23 13.09 -4.25
CA GLU A 30 2.90 11.79 -4.34
C GLU A 30 4.39 11.98 -4.10
N MET A 31 5.00 11.05 -3.37
CA MET A 31 6.45 11.05 -3.20
C MET A 31 7.10 10.68 -4.53
N SER A 32 8.12 11.44 -4.94
CA SER A 32 8.85 11.10 -6.16
C SER A 32 9.76 9.89 -5.92
N ILE A 33 10.21 9.27 -7.03
CA ILE A 33 11.15 8.16 -6.96
C ILE A 33 12.43 8.59 -6.26
N ASP A 34 12.95 9.78 -6.59
CA ASP A 34 14.17 10.30 -5.97
C ASP A 34 14.00 10.54 -4.47
N GLU A 35 12.85 11.08 -4.07
CA GLU A 35 12.55 11.27 -2.66
C GLU A 35 12.49 9.92 -1.93
N PHE A 36 11.85 8.93 -2.53
CA PHE A 36 11.74 7.60 -1.93
C PHE A 36 13.12 6.94 -1.81
N GLU A 37 13.94 7.03 -2.85
CA GLU A 37 15.30 6.48 -2.82
C GLU A 37 16.12 7.13 -1.71
N LEU A 38 16.01 8.45 -1.56
CA LEU A 38 16.69 9.16 -0.50
C LEU A 38 16.26 8.68 0.89
N VAL A 39 14.95 8.54 1.10
CA VAL A 39 14.42 8.04 2.36
C VAL A 39 14.95 6.64 2.65
N MET A 40 14.89 5.75 1.65
CA MET A 40 15.36 4.38 1.82
C MET A 40 16.84 4.32 2.16
N SER A 41 17.67 5.14 1.52
CA SER A 41 19.10 5.16 1.80
C SER A 41 19.38 5.54 3.25
N LYS A 42 18.51 6.35 3.86
CA LYS A 42 18.69 6.80 5.24
C LYS A 42 18.15 5.84 6.28
N ILE A 43 17.12 5.08 5.95
CA ILE A 43 16.46 4.21 6.93
C ILE A 43 16.83 2.73 6.78
N THR A 44 17.59 2.37 5.75
CA THR A 44 17.81 0.98 5.39
C THR A 44 18.38 0.13 6.52
N MET A 45 19.23 0.68 7.37
CA MET A 45 19.83 -0.05 8.49
C MET A 45 18.93 -0.15 9.71
N TYR A 46 17.79 0.57 9.71
CA TYR A 46 16.96 0.67 10.92
C TYR A 46 15.72 -0.22 10.89
N THR A 47 15.39 -0.84 9.78
CA THR A 47 14.26 -1.76 9.71
C THR A 47 14.39 -2.71 8.54
N ASP A 48 13.78 -3.88 8.67
CA ASP A 48 13.64 -4.84 7.56
C ASP A 48 12.26 -4.78 6.93
N TYR A 49 11.29 -4.10 7.56
CA TYR A 49 9.91 -4.04 7.12
C TYR A 49 9.48 -2.61 6.84
N ILE A 50 8.98 -2.37 5.63
CA ILE A 50 8.48 -1.06 5.20
C ILE A 50 6.98 -1.16 4.98
N TYR A 51 6.24 -0.25 5.60
CA TYR A 51 4.79 -0.13 5.45
C TYR A 51 4.50 1.10 4.60
N LEU A 52 3.98 0.89 3.38
CA LEU A 52 3.75 1.97 2.41
C LEU A 52 2.38 2.63 2.64
N HIS A 53 2.09 2.94 3.88
CA HIS A 53 0.77 3.42 4.23
C HIS A 53 0.83 4.28 5.49
N VAL A 54 0.24 5.46 5.40
CA VAL A 54 -0.20 6.26 6.54
C VAL A 54 -1.59 6.77 6.20
N LYS A 55 -1.72 7.64 5.23
CA LYS A 55 -2.97 8.07 4.62
C LYS A 55 -2.85 7.95 3.11
N GLY A 56 -3.96 8.16 2.40
CA GLY A 56 -3.97 8.00 0.96
C GLY A 56 -4.10 6.53 0.55
N GLU A 57 -3.98 6.28 -0.73
CA GLU A 57 -4.11 4.94 -1.31
C GLU A 57 -2.82 4.57 -2.03
N ALA A 58 -2.01 3.71 -1.40
CA ALA A 58 -0.69 3.35 -1.92
C ALA A 58 -0.74 2.76 -3.32
N LEU A 59 -1.76 1.95 -3.63
CA LEU A 59 -1.88 1.33 -4.96
C LEU A 59 -2.21 2.35 -6.06
N SER A 60 -2.60 3.57 -5.72
CA SER A 60 -2.86 4.62 -6.69
C SER A 60 -1.59 5.35 -7.14
N HIS A 61 -0.46 5.09 -6.49
CA HIS A 61 0.79 5.79 -6.80
C HIS A 61 1.20 5.52 -8.25
N HIS A 62 1.53 6.57 -9.00
CA HIS A 62 1.88 6.45 -10.41
C HIS A 62 3.14 5.62 -10.66
N TYR A 63 4.06 5.62 -9.71
CA TYR A 63 5.34 4.93 -9.84
C TYR A 63 5.49 3.79 -8.85
N LEU A 64 4.39 3.09 -8.57
CA LEU A 64 4.38 1.98 -7.61
C LEU A 64 5.42 0.91 -7.96
N ASP A 65 5.56 0.60 -9.24
CA ASP A 65 6.53 -0.41 -9.71
C ASP A 65 7.95 0.00 -9.30
N ASP A 66 8.31 1.26 -9.55
CA ASP A 66 9.65 1.76 -9.18
C ASP A 66 9.86 1.75 -7.67
N ILE A 67 8.84 2.09 -6.92
CA ILE A 67 8.90 2.08 -5.45
C ILE A 67 9.15 0.67 -4.92
N LEU A 68 8.42 -0.31 -5.44
CA LEU A 68 8.61 -1.70 -5.04
C LEU A 68 9.98 -2.22 -5.45
N SER A 69 10.46 -1.81 -6.61
CA SER A 69 11.81 -2.16 -7.08
C SER A 69 12.89 -1.62 -6.14
N ILE A 70 12.73 -0.39 -5.67
CA ILE A 70 13.66 0.21 -4.71
C ILE A 70 13.64 -0.58 -3.39
N CYS A 71 12.47 -0.94 -2.91
CA CYS A 71 12.35 -1.75 -1.70
C CYS A 71 13.11 -3.07 -1.85
N LYS A 72 12.99 -3.71 -3.01
CA LYS A 72 13.70 -4.96 -3.27
C LYS A 72 15.21 -4.75 -3.34
N LYS A 73 15.64 -3.68 -3.97
CA LYS A 73 17.07 -3.30 -4.04
C LYS A 73 17.68 -3.18 -2.65
N TYR A 74 16.95 -2.62 -1.69
CA TYR A 74 17.40 -2.48 -0.32
C TYR A 74 17.07 -3.70 0.55
N ASN A 75 16.57 -4.76 -0.06
CA ASN A 75 16.24 -6.01 0.61
C ASN A 75 15.22 -5.84 1.74
N LYS A 76 14.18 -5.06 1.47
CA LYS A 76 13.10 -4.81 2.44
C LYS A 76 11.87 -5.62 2.13
N LYS A 77 11.19 -6.07 3.17
CA LYS A 77 9.87 -6.68 3.07
C LYS A 77 8.83 -5.58 3.14
N VAL A 78 7.85 -5.64 2.23
CA VAL A 78 6.88 -4.57 2.04
C VAL A 78 5.52 -5.01 2.53
N CYS A 79 4.87 -4.14 3.30
CA CYS A 79 3.48 -4.31 3.70
C CYS A 79 2.67 -3.16 3.12
N ILE A 80 1.53 -3.50 2.53
CA ILE A 80 0.65 -2.53 1.88
C ILE A 80 -0.72 -2.63 2.51
N THR A 81 -1.34 -1.49 2.81
CA THR A 81 -2.75 -1.43 3.18
C THR A 81 -3.49 -0.66 2.10
N THR A 82 -4.57 -1.23 1.60
CA THR A 82 -5.30 -0.68 0.46
C THR A 82 -6.80 -0.79 0.68
N ASN A 83 -7.55 0.13 0.06
CA ASN A 83 -9.01 0.01 0.01
C ASN A 83 -9.46 -1.05 -1.02
N GLY A 84 -8.55 -1.60 -1.79
CA GLY A 84 -8.84 -2.68 -2.74
C GLY A 84 -9.34 -2.26 -4.11
N VAL A 85 -9.67 -0.98 -4.31
CA VAL A 85 -10.26 -0.52 -5.58
C VAL A 85 -9.31 -0.73 -6.76
N PHE A 86 -8.02 -0.52 -6.56
CA PHE A 86 -7.02 -0.66 -7.62
C PHE A 86 -6.32 -2.03 -7.63
N LEU A 87 -6.72 -2.95 -6.77
CA LEU A 87 -6.00 -4.19 -6.57
C LEU A 87 -5.87 -5.01 -7.86
N LYS A 88 -6.97 -5.15 -8.60
CA LYS A 88 -6.97 -5.88 -9.86
C LYS A 88 -6.12 -5.20 -10.92
N ASP A 89 -6.19 -3.87 -11.00
CA ASP A 89 -5.42 -3.10 -11.97
C ASP A 89 -3.92 -3.16 -11.71
N ARG A 90 -3.52 -3.44 -10.47
CA ARG A 90 -2.11 -3.52 -10.07
C ARG A 90 -1.60 -4.95 -9.90
N LEU A 91 -2.41 -5.93 -10.23
CA LEU A 91 -2.04 -7.33 -10.04
C LEU A 91 -0.72 -7.69 -10.73
N ASP A 92 -0.51 -7.22 -11.95
CA ASP A 92 0.72 -7.50 -12.70
C ASP A 92 1.96 -6.97 -11.96
N ILE A 93 1.86 -5.77 -11.41
CA ILE A 93 2.96 -5.17 -10.65
C ILE A 93 3.19 -5.95 -9.37
N LEU A 94 2.13 -6.21 -8.60
CA LEU A 94 2.25 -6.91 -7.33
C LEU A 94 2.81 -8.31 -7.49
N SER A 95 2.49 -8.99 -8.60
CA SER A 95 2.95 -10.34 -8.87
C SER A 95 4.44 -10.43 -9.22
N LYS A 96 5.05 -9.31 -9.59
CA LYS A 96 6.48 -9.28 -9.98
C LYS A 96 7.42 -9.39 -8.78
N TYR A 97 6.96 -9.05 -7.60
CA TYR A 97 7.84 -8.88 -6.45
C TYR A 97 7.64 -9.94 -5.38
N ASP A 98 8.71 -10.64 -5.05
CA ASP A 98 8.71 -11.67 -4.02
C ASP A 98 8.92 -11.11 -2.61
N ASN A 99 9.20 -9.81 -2.50
CA ASN A 99 9.42 -9.14 -1.23
C ASN A 99 8.17 -8.46 -0.65
N ILE A 100 7.01 -8.64 -1.27
CA ILE A 100 5.75 -8.19 -0.66
C ILE A 100 5.38 -9.20 0.40
N TYR A 101 5.41 -8.75 1.65
CA TYR A 101 5.17 -9.62 2.79
C TYR A 101 3.69 -9.77 3.12
N GLN A 102 2.93 -8.67 2.95
CA GLN A 102 1.53 -8.66 3.36
C GLN A 102 0.78 -7.55 2.63
N ILE A 103 -0.44 -7.85 2.22
CA ILE A 103 -1.38 -6.86 1.70
C ILE A 103 -2.64 -6.93 2.55
N ASN A 104 -2.96 -5.84 3.23
CA ASN A 104 -4.18 -5.72 4.02
C ASN A 104 -5.22 -4.98 3.19
N ILE A 105 -6.38 -5.57 3.03
CA ILE A 105 -7.47 -4.98 2.26
C ILE A 105 -8.56 -4.52 3.20
N SER A 106 -8.88 -3.24 3.17
CA SER A 106 -9.99 -2.68 3.93
C SER A 106 -11.27 -2.77 3.09
N LEU A 107 -12.22 -3.56 3.53
CA LEU A 107 -13.42 -3.86 2.75
C LEU A 107 -14.52 -2.81 2.83
N HIS A 108 -14.28 -1.69 3.49
CA HIS A 108 -15.30 -0.63 3.63
C HIS A 108 -15.54 0.17 2.36
N SER A 109 -14.91 -0.23 1.26
CA SER A 109 -15.13 0.38 -0.06
C SER A 109 -16.12 -0.40 -0.91
N GLU A 110 -16.75 -1.42 -0.36
CA GLU A 110 -17.56 -2.36 -1.13
C GLU A 110 -18.71 -1.73 -1.91
N ASN A 111 -19.21 -0.58 -1.46
CA ASN A 111 -20.33 0.10 -2.10
C ASN A 111 -19.90 1.11 -3.16
N ASN A 112 -18.60 1.24 -3.44
CA ASN A 112 -18.07 2.30 -4.29
C ASN A 112 -17.71 1.85 -5.70
N LYS A 113 -17.85 0.56 -6.01
CA LYS A 113 -17.49 0.01 -7.31
C LYS A 113 -18.30 -1.26 -7.56
N ASP A 114 -18.87 -1.36 -8.75
CA ASP A 114 -19.52 -2.59 -9.19
C ASP A 114 -18.49 -3.71 -9.26
N ASN A 115 -18.87 -4.93 -8.87
CA ASN A 115 -18.01 -6.10 -8.87
C ASN A 115 -16.79 -5.98 -7.95
N TYR A 116 -16.83 -5.07 -6.98
CA TYR A 116 -15.72 -4.82 -6.08
C TYR A 116 -15.23 -6.09 -5.36
N LEU A 117 -16.15 -6.81 -4.73
CA LEU A 117 -15.79 -8.03 -4.00
C LEU A 117 -15.33 -9.14 -4.94
N GLU A 118 -15.95 -9.25 -6.12
CA GLU A 118 -15.57 -10.26 -7.10
C GLU A 118 -14.15 -10.02 -7.60
N ASP A 119 -13.79 -8.77 -7.89
CA ASP A 119 -12.44 -8.40 -8.30
C ASP A 119 -11.43 -8.73 -7.20
N ILE A 120 -11.76 -8.44 -5.94
CA ILE A 120 -10.89 -8.76 -4.82
C ILE A 120 -10.68 -10.27 -4.70
N PHE A 121 -11.74 -11.06 -4.77
CA PHE A 121 -11.62 -12.51 -4.65
C PHE A 121 -10.83 -13.11 -5.80
N GLU A 122 -10.96 -12.57 -7.00
CA GLU A 122 -10.15 -13.00 -8.14
C GLU A 122 -8.66 -12.78 -7.87
N VAL A 123 -8.31 -11.61 -7.32
CA VAL A 123 -6.92 -11.30 -7.00
C VAL A 123 -6.43 -12.17 -5.85
N VAL A 124 -7.23 -12.39 -4.82
CA VAL A 124 -6.86 -13.23 -3.67
C VAL A 124 -6.52 -14.65 -4.13
N ASP A 125 -7.25 -15.19 -5.09
CA ASP A 125 -6.97 -16.52 -5.64
C ASP A 125 -5.61 -16.57 -6.33
N ASN A 126 -5.09 -15.44 -6.78
CA ASN A 126 -3.82 -15.33 -7.48
C ASN A 126 -2.64 -14.93 -6.60
N LEU A 127 -2.91 -14.37 -5.43
CA LEU A 127 -1.86 -13.87 -4.54
C LEU A 127 -2.03 -14.46 -3.13
N SER A 128 -1.13 -15.35 -2.76
CA SER A 128 -1.18 -16.02 -1.46
C SER A 128 -0.83 -15.11 -0.27
N LEU A 129 -0.36 -13.88 -0.52
CA LEU A 129 0.12 -12.98 0.51
C LEU A 129 -0.94 -11.99 1.01
N ILE A 130 -2.16 -12.07 0.49
CA ILE A 130 -3.19 -11.07 0.80
C ILE A 130 -3.89 -11.43 2.10
N HIS A 131 -3.99 -10.44 2.97
CA HIS A 131 -4.79 -10.50 4.19
C HIS A 131 -5.97 -9.55 4.06
N ILE A 132 -7.17 -10.07 4.22
CA ILE A 132 -8.39 -9.28 4.19
C ILE A 132 -8.73 -8.87 5.61
N SER A 133 -8.79 -7.57 5.86
CA SER A 133 -9.20 -7.05 7.15
C SER A 133 -10.58 -6.42 7.05
N GLU A 134 -11.38 -6.61 8.07
CA GLU A 134 -12.69 -6.00 8.13
C GLU A 134 -12.58 -4.49 8.34
N PRO A 135 -13.48 -3.73 7.73
CA PRO A 135 -13.39 -2.27 7.74
C PRO A 135 -13.59 -1.65 9.10
N THR A 136 -14.26 -2.29 9.96
CA THR A 136 -14.64 -1.62 11.18
C THR A 136 -14.45 -2.47 12.38
N ARG A 137 -13.27 -2.56 12.70
CA ARG A 137 -13.09 -2.81 14.07
C ARG A 137 -13.11 -1.50 14.77
N LEU A 138 -14.27 -1.00 14.95
CA LEU A 138 -14.47 0.15 15.81
C LEU A 138 -14.01 -0.23 17.18
N ARG A 139 -13.08 0.44 17.58
CA ARG A 139 -12.54 0.27 18.92
C ARG A 139 -12.64 1.52 19.67
#